data_1918e342cf4b66b28ab3d412866782aa
#
_entry.id   1918e342cf4b66b28ab3d412866782aa
#
_cell.length_a   1.000
_cell.length_b   1.000
_cell.length_c   1.000
_cell.angle_alpha   90.00
_cell.angle_beta   90.00
_cell.angle_gamma   90.00
#
_symmetry.space_group_name_H-M   'P 1'
#
loop_
_entity.id
_entity.type
_entity.pdbx_description
1 polymer ?
#
loop_
_entity_poly.entity_id
_entity_poly.type
_entity_poly.pdbx_seq_one_letter_code
_entity_poly.pdbx_strand_id
1 'polypeptide(L)'
;MKLIKKDTQNNYILYNLNYIKNNHNHFVEYANLAHKRFQFAFGKTAKSSTQYFRYYNFFQLVSGSTHYHKLYEDLIKVVKDYVNTNEKLWLQCWINYHKKNEVLDWHYHKECLSHGYISILPQNTETHFEKYKIKNTVGNLYIGEPNKNHKVVNLSDFDDIRITLGFDVLNEKYYKDLTSSYGQIDINLSYFPI
;
A
#
# COMPACT_ATOMS: atom_id res chain seq x y z
N MET A 1 -11.46 9.91 9.01
CA MET A 1 -11.72 8.87 8.00
C MET A 1 -13.20 8.91 7.62
N LYS A 2 -13.52 8.87 6.32
CA LYS A 2 -14.89 8.88 5.78
C LYS A 2 -15.08 7.67 4.87
N LEU A 3 -16.12 6.87 5.10
CA LEU A 3 -16.52 5.80 4.18
C LEU A 3 -17.05 6.43 2.88
N ILE A 4 -16.49 6.02 1.73
CA ILE A 4 -16.93 6.43 0.39
C ILE A 4 -17.83 5.37 -0.22
N LYS A 5 -17.39 4.10 -0.16
CA LYS A 5 -18.14 2.98 -0.74
C LYS A 5 -17.84 1.69 0.02
N LYS A 6 -18.87 0.88 0.25
CA LYS A 6 -18.77 -0.53 0.60
C LYS A 6 -19.45 -1.32 -0.53
N ASP A 7 -18.68 -2.02 -1.32
CA ASP A 7 -19.17 -2.79 -2.46
C ASP A 7 -19.21 -4.28 -2.07
N THR A 8 -20.38 -4.76 -1.72
CA THR A 8 -20.58 -6.15 -1.30
C THR A 8 -20.52 -7.14 -2.46
N GLN A 9 -20.84 -6.70 -3.68
CA GLN A 9 -20.78 -7.55 -4.86
C GLN A 9 -19.32 -7.84 -5.27
N ASN A 10 -18.46 -6.83 -5.17
CA ASN A 10 -17.05 -6.95 -5.50
C ASN A 10 -16.15 -7.08 -4.27
N ASN A 11 -16.74 -7.20 -3.09
CA ASN A 11 -16.07 -7.39 -1.80
C ASN A 11 -14.87 -6.46 -1.59
N TYR A 12 -15.13 -5.15 -1.58
CA TYR A 12 -14.13 -4.14 -1.21
C TYR A 12 -14.75 -2.98 -0.44
N ILE A 13 -13.89 -2.24 0.26
CA ILE A 13 -14.26 -0.98 0.92
C ILE A 13 -13.31 0.12 0.44
N LEU A 14 -13.87 1.29 0.21
CA LEU A 14 -13.15 2.51 -0.14
C LEU A 14 -13.42 3.58 0.91
N TYR A 15 -12.35 4.09 1.52
CA TYR A 15 -12.39 5.23 2.44
C TYR A 15 -11.69 6.44 1.82
N ASN A 16 -11.98 7.62 2.38
CA ASN A 16 -11.15 8.81 2.18
C ASN A 16 -10.61 9.31 3.53
N LEU A 17 -9.31 9.53 3.56
CA LEU A 17 -8.55 10.06 4.68
C LEU A 17 -8.28 11.55 4.43
N ASN A 18 -9.29 12.40 4.71
CA ASN A 18 -9.22 13.84 4.40
C ASN A 18 -7.98 14.54 4.97
N TYR A 19 -7.44 14.06 6.11
CA TYR A 19 -6.25 14.66 6.70
C TYR A 19 -4.99 14.48 5.84
N ILE A 20 -4.91 13.47 4.96
CA ILE A 20 -3.84 13.33 3.97
C ILE A 20 -3.92 14.52 2.98
N LYS A 21 -5.11 14.86 2.51
CA LYS A 21 -5.32 16.03 1.64
C LYS A 21 -4.97 17.33 2.36
N ASN A 22 -5.38 17.49 3.62
CA ASN A 22 -5.14 18.71 4.41
C ASN A 22 -3.65 18.89 4.76
N ASN A 23 -2.87 17.83 4.81
CA ASN A 23 -1.43 17.82 5.12
C ASN A 23 -0.60 17.26 3.95
N HIS A 24 -1.06 17.46 2.73
CA HIS A 24 -0.53 16.79 1.54
C HIS A 24 0.97 16.97 1.36
N ASN A 25 1.48 18.20 1.51
CA ASN A 25 2.91 18.49 1.37
C ASN A 25 3.76 17.66 2.35
N HIS A 26 3.31 17.53 3.59
CA HIS A 26 4.00 16.71 4.60
C HIS A 26 4.02 15.23 4.20
N PHE A 27 2.89 14.69 3.70
CA PHE A 27 2.84 13.30 3.24
C PHE A 27 3.77 13.06 2.05
N VAL A 28 3.81 13.96 1.08
CA VAL A 28 4.70 13.87 -0.08
C VAL A 28 6.17 13.99 0.34
N GLU A 29 6.51 14.95 1.20
CA GLU A 29 7.88 15.15 1.70
C GLU A 29 8.42 13.90 2.40
N TYR A 30 7.67 13.31 3.33
CA TYR A 30 8.09 12.09 4.02
C TYR A 30 8.10 10.85 3.11
N ALA A 31 7.22 10.76 2.11
CA ALA A 31 7.29 9.71 1.11
C ALA A 31 8.56 9.84 0.25
N ASN A 32 8.96 11.06 -0.11
CA ASN A 32 10.24 11.32 -0.78
C ASN A 32 11.44 10.95 0.11
N LEU A 33 11.37 11.27 1.40
CA LEU A 33 12.40 10.85 2.37
C LEU A 33 12.48 9.32 2.49
N ALA A 34 11.33 8.64 2.55
CA ALA A 34 11.27 7.18 2.57
C ALA A 34 11.91 6.57 1.32
N HIS A 35 11.62 7.13 0.13
CA HIS A 35 12.25 6.68 -1.11
C HIS A 35 13.78 6.87 -1.09
N LYS A 36 14.28 8.00 -0.60
CA LYS A 36 15.73 8.23 -0.43
C LYS A 36 16.35 7.22 0.55
N ARG A 37 15.70 6.93 1.68
CA ARG A 37 16.14 5.92 2.66
C ARG A 37 16.16 4.51 2.04
N PHE A 38 15.14 4.18 1.25
CA PHE A 38 15.10 2.95 0.48
C PHE A 38 16.29 2.86 -0.49
N GLN A 39 16.55 3.90 -1.28
CA GLN A 39 17.68 3.95 -2.20
C GLN A 39 19.05 3.87 -1.49
N PHE A 40 19.16 4.41 -0.30
CA PHE A 40 20.36 4.28 0.54
C PHE A 40 20.56 2.82 0.99
N ALA A 41 19.51 2.16 1.43
CA ALA A 41 19.58 0.78 1.95
C ALA A 41 19.78 -0.27 0.84
N PHE A 42 19.09 -0.13 -0.30
CA PHE A 42 19.08 -1.13 -1.37
C PHE A 42 19.90 -0.74 -2.62
N GLY A 43 20.53 0.42 -2.60
CA GLY A 43 21.32 0.96 -3.70
C GLY A 43 20.50 1.73 -4.74
N LYS A 44 21.14 2.70 -5.41
CA LYS A 44 20.51 3.55 -6.45
C LYS A 44 20.13 2.78 -7.72
N THR A 45 20.66 1.58 -7.89
CA THR A 45 20.36 0.67 -9.01
C THR A 45 19.11 -0.19 -8.74
N ALA A 46 18.55 -0.16 -7.54
CA ALA A 46 17.26 -0.77 -7.26
C ALA A 46 16.19 -0.10 -8.14
N LYS A 47 15.79 -0.80 -9.20
CA LYS A 47 14.95 -0.26 -10.28
C LYS A 47 13.57 0.18 -9.81
N SER A 48 13.04 -0.42 -8.74
CA SER A 48 11.71 -0.09 -8.22
C SER A 48 11.58 -0.50 -6.76
N SER A 49 11.12 0.41 -5.91
CA SER A 49 10.77 0.11 -4.52
C SER A 49 9.68 -0.96 -4.41
N THR A 50 8.81 -1.04 -5.41
CA THR A 50 7.77 -2.07 -5.52
C THR A 50 8.36 -3.48 -5.68
N GLN A 51 9.45 -3.66 -6.43
CA GLN A 51 10.08 -4.98 -6.60
C GLN A 51 10.72 -5.52 -5.32
N TYR A 52 11.06 -4.64 -4.38
CA TYR A 52 11.65 -4.98 -3.08
C TYR A 52 10.63 -5.03 -1.95
N PHE A 53 9.34 -5.07 -2.27
CA PHE A 53 8.25 -4.99 -1.28
C PHE A 53 8.36 -5.99 -0.13
N ARG A 54 8.98 -7.15 -0.35
CA ARG A 54 9.17 -8.21 0.66
C ARG A 54 10.33 -7.97 1.63
N TYR A 55 11.16 -6.96 1.39
CA TYR A 55 12.40 -6.75 2.16
C TYR A 55 12.34 -5.55 3.13
N TYR A 56 11.24 -4.80 3.16
CA TYR A 56 11.08 -3.66 4.05
C TYR A 56 9.60 -3.39 4.36
N ASN A 57 9.36 -2.61 5.42
CA ASN A 57 8.04 -2.01 5.65
C ASN A 57 8.15 -0.49 5.55
N PHE A 58 7.25 0.11 4.79
CA PHE A 58 7.24 1.57 4.56
C PHE A 58 7.21 2.37 5.85
N PHE A 59 6.45 1.91 6.86
CA PHE A 59 6.34 2.63 8.13
C PHE A 59 7.65 2.70 8.91
N GLN A 60 8.62 1.82 8.68
CA GLN A 60 9.98 1.94 9.23
C GLN A 60 10.72 3.14 8.62
N LEU A 61 10.50 3.40 7.33
CA LEU A 61 11.19 4.45 6.58
C LEU A 61 10.67 5.85 6.91
N VAL A 62 9.48 5.97 7.50
CA VAL A 62 8.83 7.23 7.89
C VAL A 62 8.69 7.37 9.42
N SER A 63 9.41 6.56 10.20
CA SER A 63 9.45 6.68 11.66
C SER A 63 9.81 8.10 12.08
N GLY A 64 9.11 8.64 13.07
CA GLY A 64 9.22 10.03 13.50
C GLY A 64 8.20 10.99 12.90
N SER A 65 7.40 10.57 11.91
CA SER A 65 6.29 11.37 11.40
C SER A 65 4.99 11.05 12.15
N THR A 66 4.45 12.02 12.89
CA THR A 66 3.16 11.89 13.58
C THR A 66 2.00 11.68 12.62
N HIS A 67 2.07 12.24 11.40
CA HIS A 67 1.05 12.08 10.37
C HIS A 67 1.03 10.64 9.82
N TYR A 68 2.19 10.03 9.60
CA TYR A 68 2.27 8.64 9.17
C TYR A 68 1.99 7.65 10.31
N HIS A 69 2.28 8.03 11.57
CA HIS A 69 1.83 7.26 12.72
C HIS A 69 0.30 7.19 12.79
N LYS A 70 -0.37 8.34 12.63
CA LYS A 70 -1.84 8.37 12.53
C LYS A 70 -2.37 7.54 11.36
N LEU A 71 -1.70 7.57 10.21
CA LEU A 71 -2.07 6.74 9.06
C LEU A 71 -1.97 5.25 9.39
N TYR A 72 -0.92 4.84 10.08
CA TYR A 72 -0.74 3.47 10.54
C TYR A 72 -1.88 3.03 11.47
N GLU A 73 -2.23 3.85 12.47
CA GLU A 73 -3.35 3.55 13.38
C GLU A 73 -4.69 3.43 12.64
N ASP A 74 -4.97 4.33 11.70
CA ASP A 74 -6.20 4.28 10.91
C ASP A 74 -6.22 3.06 9.97
N LEU A 75 -5.08 2.69 9.39
CA LEU A 75 -4.96 1.50 8.56
C LEU A 75 -5.22 0.22 9.36
N ILE A 76 -4.67 0.10 10.57
CA ILE A 76 -4.95 -1.04 11.47
C ILE A 76 -6.45 -1.17 11.74
N LYS A 77 -7.15 -0.07 12.04
CA LYS A 77 -8.61 -0.09 12.27
C LYS A 77 -9.35 -0.60 11.03
N VAL A 78 -9.02 -0.06 9.85
CA VAL A 78 -9.65 -0.48 8.58
C VAL A 78 -9.41 -1.97 8.31
N VAL A 79 -8.16 -2.44 8.53
CA VAL A 79 -7.82 -3.85 8.34
C VAL A 79 -8.63 -4.75 9.28
N LYS A 80 -8.67 -4.43 10.58
CA LYS A 80 -9.42 -5.22 11.58
C LYS A 80 -10.92 -5.24 11.26
N ASP A 81 -11.49 -4.12 10.84
CA ASP A 81 -12.90 -4.03 10.44
C ASP A 81 -13.19 -4.84 9.17
N TYR A 82 -12.27 -4.84 8.20
CA TYR A 82 -12.46 -5.56 6.94
C TYR A 82 -12.28 -7.06 7.10
N VAL A 83 -11.19 -7.51 7.73
CA VAL A 83 -10.85 -8.93 7.88
C VAL A 83 -11.75 -9.60 8.92
N ASN A 84 -12.21 -8.86 9.94
CA ASN A 84 -13.14 -9.29 10.99
C ASN A 84 -12.76 -10.64 11.60
N THR A 85 -11.53 -10.75 12.12
CA THR A 85 -10.99 -11.94 12.78
C THR A 85 -10.37 -11.58 14.12
N ASN A 86 -10.34 -12.55 15.03
CA ASN A 86 -9.60 -12.48 16.29
C ASN A 86 -8.18 -13.07 16.20
N GLU A 87 -7.81 -13.60 15.04
CA GLU A 87 -6.46 -14.10 14.80
C GLU A 87 -5.45 -12.96 14.82
N LYS A 88 -4.21 -13.29 15.16
CA LYS A 88 -3.07 -12.39 14.99
C LYS A 88 -2.85 -12.13 13.50
N LEU A 89 -2.70 -10.86 13.15
CA LEU A 89 -2.48 -10.41 11.79
C LEU A 89 -1.10 -9.78 11.66
N TRP A 90 -0.58 -9.77 10.44
CA TRP A 90 0.65 -9.07 10.05
C TRP A 90 0.34 -8.14 8.88
N LEU A 91 0.89 -6.94 8.96
CA LEU A 91 0.79 -5.92 7.93
C LEU A 91 2.13 -5.75 7.24
N GLN A 92 2.14 -5.97 5.94
CA GLN A 92 3.19 -5.51 5.05
C GLN A 92 2.74 -4.23 4.35
N CYS A 93 3.63 -3.24 4.23
CA CYS A 93 3.34 -2.01 3.51
C CYS A 93 4.60 -1.55 2.76
N TRP A 94 4.43 -1.17 1.50
CA TRP A 94 5.52 -0.69 0.64
C TRP A 94 5.12 0.57 -0.10
N ILE A 95 6.12 1.30 -0.61
CA ILE A 95 5.91 2.49 -1.43
C ILE A 95 6.01 2.13 -2.92
N ASN A 96 5.01 2.52 -3.69
CA ASN A 96 5.06 2.59 -5.14
C ASN A 96 5.43 4.03 -5.53
N TYR A 97 6.67 4.20 -5.97
CA TYR A 97 7.25 5.48 -6.36
C TYR A 97 7.58 5.42 -7.85
N HIS A 98 6.66 5.88 -8.69
CA HIS A 98 6.67 5.65 -10.12
C HIS A 98 6.72 6.93 -10.93
N LYS A 99 7.56 6.95 -11.95
CA LYS A 99 7.56 7.95 -13.01
C LYS A 99 6.46 7.68 -14.02
N LYS A 100 6.17 8.64 -14.90
CA LYS A 100 5.15 8.59 -15.94
C LYS A 100 5.06 7.27 -16.71
N ASN A 101 6.18 6.69 -17.09
CA ASN A 101 6.25 5.48 -17.91
C ASN A 101 6.42 4.18 -17.10
N GLU A 102 6.43 4.28 -15.78
CA GLU A 102 6.52 3.12 -14.88
C GLU A 102 5.12 2.68 -14.49
N VAL A 103 4.51 1.83 -15.29
CA VAL A 103 3.13 1.35 -15.08
C VAL A 103 3.16 0.02 -14.35
N LEU A 104 2.27 -0.14 -13.37
CA LEU A 104 1.92 -1.46 -12.84
C LEU A 104 0.89 -2.09 -13.77
N ASP A 105 1.32 -3.08 -14.55
CA ASP A 105 0.45 -3.86 -15.43
C ASP A 105 -0.40 -4.85 -14.62
N TRP A 106 -1.24 -5.63 -15.29
CA TRP A 106 -2.13 -6.60 -14.69
C TRP A 106 -1.38 -7.54 -13.73
N HIS A 107 -1.76 -7.51 -12.47
CA HIS A 107 -1.22 -8.36 -11.42
C HIS A 107 -2.26 -8.58 -10.32
N TYR A 108 -1.99 -9.54 -9.46
CA TYR A 108 -2.80 -9.84 -8.28
C TYR A 108 -1.89 -10.27 -7.13
N HIS A 109 -2.44 -10.27 -5.92
CA HIS A 109 -1.74 -10.66 -4.71
C HIS A 109 -2.14 -12.07 -4.31
N LYS A 110 -1.17 -12.86 -3.89
CA LYS A 110 -1.36 -14.22 -3.36
C LYS A 110 -0.90 -14.27 -1.91
N GLU A 111 -1.33 -15.32 -1.22
CA GLU A 111 -0.83 -15.65 0.11
C GLU A 111 -1.05 -14.53 1.14
N CYS A 112 -2.16 -13.81 1.01
CA CYS A 112 -2.64 -12.82 1.96
C CYS A 112 -4.16 -12.89 2.12
N LEU A 113 -4.68 -12.34 3.22
CA LEU A 113 -6.11 -12.27 3.52
C LEU A 113 -6.79 -11.12 2.78
N SER A 114 -6.08 -10.02 2.64
CA SER A 114 -6.56 -8.85 1.94
C SER A 114 -5.38 -8.06 1.38
N HIS A 115 -5.67 -7.31 0.32
CA HIS A 115 -4.78 -6.37 -0.33
C HIS A 115 -5.40 -4.99 -0.35
N GLY A 116 -4.56 -3.96 -0.32
CA GLY A 116 -5.05 -2.60 -0.45
C GLY A 116 -3.98 -1.61 -0.88
N TYR A 117 -4.45 -0.37 -1.09
CA TYR A 117 -3.54 0.74 -1.38
C TYR A 117 -4.06 2.06 -0.82
N ILE A 118 -3.14 3.00 -0.62
CA ILE A 118 -3.41 4.36 -0.16
C ILE A 118 -2.81 5.35 -1.16
N SER A 119 -3.63 6.28 -1.63
CA SER A 119 -3.23 7.29 -2.62
C SER A 119 -2.64 8.53 -1.93
N ILE A 120 -1.31 8.73 -2.06
CA ILE A 120 -0.60 9.90 -1.51
C ILE A 120 -0.49 11.01 -2.57
N LEU A 121 0.12 10.72 -3.71
CA LEU A 121 0.22 11.60 -4.88
C LEU A 121 -0.19 10.80 -6.12
N PRO A 122 -1.51 10.59 -6.32
CA PRO A 122 -2.00 9.62 -7.31
C PRO A 122 -1.87 10.09 -8.77
N GLN A 123 -1.62 11.37 -9.01
CA GLN A 123 -1.72 11.98 -10.33
C GLN A 123 -3.13 11.78 -10.92
N ASN A 124 -3.30 11.91 -12.23
CA ASN A 124 -4.57 11.62 -12.89
C ASN A 124 -4.63 10.15 -13.31
N THR A 125 -4.83 9.24 -12.34
CA THR A 125 -4.83 7.80 -12.57
C THR A 125 -6.10 7.11 -12.10
N GLU A 126 -6.34 5.91 -12.62
CA GLU A 126 -7.35 4.98 -12.15
C GLU A 126 -6.70 3.62 -11.85
N THR A 127 -7.22 2.91 -10.84
CA THR A 127 -6.96 1.49 -10.65
C THR A 127 -8.09 0.71 -11.32
N HIS A 128 -7.76 -0.06 -12.37
CA HIS A 128 -8.70 -0.92 -13.08
C HIS A 128 -8.63 -2.33 -12.55
N PHE A 129 -9.74 -2.84 -12.11
CA PHE A 129 -10.01 -4.24 -11.84
C PHE A 129 -10.78 -4.84 -13.03
N GLU A 130 -10.87 -6.14 -13.14
CA GLU A 130 -11.56 -6.79 -14.26
C GLU A 130 -13.03 -6.36 -14.42
N LYS A 131 -13.72 -6.09 -13.30
CA LYS A 131 -15.16 -5.79 -13.28
C LYS A 131 -15.51 -4.35 -12.91
N TYR A 132 -14.58 -3.58 -12.42
CA TYR A 132 -14.80 -2.20 -11.98
C TYR A 132 -13.50 -1.39 -12.01
N LYS A 133 -13.64 -0.08 -11.83
CA LYS A 133 -12.51 0.83 -11.76
C LYS A 133 -12.70 1.83 -10.61
N ILE A 134 -11.60 2.30 -10.08
CA ILE A 134 -11.55 3.29 -8.99
C ILE A 134 -10.68 4.46 -9.44
N LYS A 135 -11.25 5.66 -9.43
CA LYS A 135 -10.49 6.91 -9.62
C LYS A 135 -9.60 7.12 -8.41
N ASN A 136 -8.31 7.27 -8.63
CA ASN A 136 -7.35 7.52 -7.55
C ASN A 136 -7.37 9.01 -7.19
N THR A 137 -7.73 9.32 -5.96
CA THR A 137 -7.70 10.69 -5.42
C THR A 137 -6.90 10.71 -4.13
N VAL A 138 -6.30 11.86 -3.79
CA VAL A 138 -5.50 12.03 -2.57
C VAL A 138 -6.30 11.59 -1.34
N GLY A 139 -5.71 10.71 -0.54
CA GLY A 139 -6.31 10.18 0.68
C GLY A 139 -7.26 9.01 0.47
N ASN A 140 -7.48 8.51 -0.75
CA ASN A 140 -8.22 7.27 -0.94
C ASN A 140 -7.44 6.09 -0.34
N LEU A 141 -8.15 5.29 0.46
CA LEU A 141 -7.70 4.00 0.99
C LEU A 141 -8.67 2.94 0.48
N TYR A 142 -8.17 2.04 -0.33
CA TYR A 142 -8.87 0.84 -0.81
C TYR A 142 -8.40 -0.37 -0.02
N ILE A 143 -9.32 -1.26 0.34
CA ILE A 143 -9.05 -2.61 0.85
C ILE A 143 -10.04 -3.58 0.23
N GLY A 144 -9.54 -4.74 -0.22
CA GLY A 144 -10.34 -5.76 -0.88
C GLY A 144 -9.70 -7.13 -0.87
N GLU A 145 -10.32 -8.07 -1.57
CA GLU A 145 -9.80 -9.44 -1.72
C GLU A 145 -8.48 -9.45 -2.49
N PRO A 146 -7.53 -10.35 -2.13
CA PRO A 146 -6.19 -10.36 -2.69
C PRO A 146 -6.14 -10.86 -4.15
N ASN A 147 -6.98 -11.82 -4.52
CA ASN A 147 -6.95 -12.51 -5.81
C ASN A 147 -7.58 -11.71 -6.98
N LYS A 148 -7.86 -10.41 -6.76
CA LYS A 148 -8.41 -9.56 -7.82
C LYS A 148 -7.31 -9.00 -8.69
N ASN A 149 -7.33 -9.42 -9.94
CA ASN A 149 -6.44 -8.90 -10.95
C ASN A 149 -6.70 -7.41 -11.19
N HIS A 150 -5.65 -6.61 -11.15
CA HIS A 150 -5.76 -5.16 -11.31
C HIS A 150 -4.50 -4.54 -11.91
N LYS A 151 -4.67 -3.34 -12.47
CA LYS A 151 -3.59 -2.51 -13.00
C LYS A 151 -3.84 -1.03 -12.72
N VAL A 152 -2.81 -0.22 -12.84
CA VAL A 152 -2.93 1.25 -12.80
C VAL A 152 -2.89 1.81 -14.21
N VAL A 153 -3.82 2.72 -14.51
CA VAL A 153 -3.95 3.39 -15.81
C VAL A 153 -3.77 4.89 -15.64
N ASN A 154 -2.86 5.48 -16.40
CA ASN A 154 -2.70 6.93 -16.51
C ASN A 154 -3.77 7.48 -17.47
N LEU A 155 -4.57 8.43 -17.00
CA LEU A 155 -5.60 9.10 -17.82
C LEU A 155 -5.09 10.33 -18.54
N SER A 156 -3.98 10.89 -18.07
CA SER A 156 -3.25 11.98 -18.72
C SER A 156 -1.77 11.88 -18.39
N ASP A 157 -0.96 12.52 -19.19
CA ASP A 157 0.46 12.67 -18.92
C ASP A 157 0.73 13.46 -17.65
N PHE A 158 1.81 13.15 -16.96
CA PHE A 158 2.34 13.91 -15.83
C PHE A 158 3.87 13.87 -15.88
N ASP A 159 4.52 14.96 -15.49
CA ASP A 159 5.99 15.07 -15.53
C ASP A 159 6.65 14.79 -14.17
N ASP A 160 5.85 14.62 -13.15
CA ASP A 160 6.26 14.37 -11.77
C ASP A 160 6.14 12.88 -11.41
N ILE A 161 6.25 12.58 -10.15
CA ILE A 161 6.17 11.25 -9.55
C ILE A 161 4.73 10.94 -9.13
N ARG A 162 4.31 9.69 -9.32
CA ARG A 162 3.13 9.11 -8.70
C ARG A 162 3.54 8.36 -7.43
N ILE A 163 2.86 8.61 -6.31
CA ILE A 163 3.12 7.96 -5.02
C ILE A 163 1.85 7.31 -4.50
N THR A 164 1.93 5.99 -4.30
CA THR A 164 0.92 5.21 -3.57
C THR A 164 1.60 4.27 -2.59
N LEU A 165 0.93 3.93 -1.50
CA LEU A 165 1.35 2.87 -0.60
C LEU A 165 0.52 1.64 -0.91
N GLY A 166 1.16 0.51 -1.21
CA GLY A 166 0.52 -0.79 -1.28
C GLY A 166 0.64 -1.49 0.07
N PHE A 167 -0.31 -2.36 0.40
CA PHE A 167 -0.22 -3.18 1.60
C PHE A 167 -0.91 -4.53 1.42
N ASP A 168 -0.36 -5.55 2.09
CA ASP A 168 -0.94 -6.89 2.22
C ASP A 168 -1.13 -7.22 3.70
N VAL A 169 -2.19 -7.95 4.00
CA VAL A 169 -2.53 -8.42 5.34
C VAL A 169 -2.47 -9.94 5.36
N LEU A 170 -1.67 -10.47 6.28
CA LEU A 170 -1.46 -11.91 6.43
C LEU A 170 -2.00 -12.38 7.78
N ASN A 171 -2.44 -13.65 7.82
CA ASN A 171 -2.66 -14.39 9.06
C ASN A 171 -1.44 -15.21 9.44
N GLU A 172 -1.52 -15.92 10.55
CA GLU A 172 -0.44 -16.78 11.07
C GLU A 172 0.04 -17.82 10.04
N LYS A 173 -0.89 -18.42 9.28
CA LYS A 173 -0.57 -19.42 8.28
C LYS A 173 0.27 -18.82 7.16
N TYR A 174 -0.23 -17.77 6.50
CA TYR A 174 0.52 -17.13 5.40
C TYR A 174 1.86 -16.56 5.85
N TYR A 175 1.92 -15.99 7.06
CA TYR A 175 3.16 -15.49 7.63
C TYR A 175 4.19 -16.62 7.80
N LYS A 176 3.79 -17.78 8.34
CA LYS A 176 4.68 -18.95 8.49
C LYS A 176 5.12 -19.53 7.16
N ASP A 177 4.20 -19.65 6.20
CA ASP A 177 4.50 -20.16 4.87
C ASP A 177 5.56 -19.28 4.16
N LEU A 178 5.44 -17.96 4.26
CA LEU A 178 6.43 -17.04 3.72
C LEU A 178 7.77 -17.11 4.45
N THR A 179 7.77 -17.15 5.79
CA THR A 179 9.03 -17.24 6.57
C THR A 179 9.79 -18.51 6.29
N SER A 180 9.10 -19.63 6.07
CA SER A 180 9.74 -20.90 5.69
C SER A 180 10.33 -20.86 4.27
N SER A 181 9.73 -20.10 3.36
CA SER A 181 10.13 -20.03 1.95
C SER A 181 11.30 -19.08 1.68
N TYR A 182 11.43 -18.00 2.46
CA TYR A 182 12.40 -16.91 2.21
C TYR A 182 13.50 -16.78 3.29
N GLY A 183 13.47 -17.60 4.34
CA GLY A 183 14.38 -17.48 5.48
C GLY A 183 13.90 -16.50 6.54
N GLN A 184 14.16 -16.79 7.81
CA GLN A 184 13.60 -16.04 8.95
C GLN A 184 14.09 -14.58 9.07
N ILE A 185 15.24 -14.24 8.50
CA ILE A 185 15.92 -12.97 8.78
C ILE A 185 15.27 -11.82 8.00
N ASP A 186 14.90 -12.03 6.74
CA ASP A 186 14.47 -10.93 5.87
C ASP A 186 12.99 -10.54 6.03
N ILE A 187 12.14 -11.47 6.45
CA ILE A 187 10.69 -11.28 6.53
C ILE A 187 10.27 -10.57 7.82
N ASN A 188 10.95 -10.81 8.94
CA ASN A 188 10.62 -10.21 10.23
C ASN A 188 10.70 -8.67 10.23
N LEU A 189 11.48 -8.06 9.34
CA LEU A 189 11.58 -6.60 9.19
C LEU A 189 10.49 -6.01 8.30
N SER A 190 9.82 -6.83 7.49
CA SER A 190 8.86 -6.38 6.48
C SER A 190 7.40 -6.46 6.95
N TYR A 191 7.13 -7.27 7.98
CA TYR A 191 5.79 -7.53 8.48
C TYR A 191 5.65 -7.09 9.93
N PHE A 192 4.70 -6.19 10.18
CA PHE A 192 4.36 -5.73 11.52
C PHE A 192 3.16 -6.52 12.07
N PRO A 193 3.25 -7.05 13.29
CA PRO A 193 2.09 -7.62 13.96
C PRO A 193 1.07 -6.51 14.27
N ILE A 194 -0.22 -6.78 14.04
CA ILE A 194 -1.32 -5.83 14.25
C ILE A 194 -2.53 -6.47 14.93
#